data_47e04afcbb5281cd29c3a26989c59b94
#
_entry.id   47e04afcbb5281cd29c3a26989c59b94
#
_cell.length_a   1.000
_cell.length_b   1.000
_cell.length_c   1.000
_cell.angle_alpha   90.00
_cell.angle_beta   90.00
_cell.angle_gamma   90.00
#
_symmetry.space_group_name_H-M   'P 1'
#
loop_
_entity.id
_entity.type
_entity.pdbx_description
1 polymer ?
#
loop_
_entity_poly.entity_id
_entity_poly.type
_entity_poly.pdbx_seq_one_letter_code
_entity_poly.pdbx_strand_id
1 'polypeptide(L)'
;MKKTKRDEMDEVKDYIHALATWGRSIENIEETMLKKCPFLEVSTLRKLIDELTSKIPSYHLKQKLSRCQIVQDIAGDDMCYLLDPQSKEVVRIKEKKITRLCEDRQEVKSVLASIYPANFTYNPFEATRLYRQKSDWFYNCYVPPTWYEKIFYSKGKIKVSKQETLPILYKKFFTHLVQGHSESFDYVLKWLSNALRDRNYCVLTAIGNQGIGKGVLGEIMRLLVGEKNFHTSDTRLITKDFNKQFKNKRIVFCDEIQILKVEHVNKFKALINDMIEIEGKGENAVEVKNYASIYIASNNFDSIRLTDDDRRFSIIELTDKKLIGHMSTDEIGSLIEQENIEKLAQYLWHLKVDKDQMKLPFRSSRTEEVRLAGLKDWEEWLFDDFAVDHAGEDIKLSVVSEAVESEFGSKFKPSRRALKKLQEVYPKKFTLIYKVMDNSKRSWYVKFPSLQENENE
;
A
#
# COMPACT_ATOMS: atom_id res chain seq x y z
N MET A 1 -53.12 -6.14 -44.96
CA MET A 1 -51.76 -6.02 -45.51
C MET A 1 -50.97 -7.27 -45.09
N LYS A 2 -50.32 -7.96 -46.03
CA LYS A 2 -49.44 -9.10 -45.67
C LYS A 2 -48.18 -8.52 -45.04
N LYS A 3 -47.82 -8.99 -43.82
CA LYS A 3 -46.54 -8.62 -43.22
C LYS A 3 -45.39 -8.97 -44.13
N THR A 4 -44.38 -8.14 -44.18
CA THR A 4 -43.17 -8.43 -44.96
C THR A 4 -42.27 -9.40 -44.13
N LYS A 5 -41.40 -10.18 -44.80
CA LYS A 5 -40.41 -11.04 -44.10
C LYS A 5 -39.52 -10.24 -43.14
N ARG A 6 -39.35 -8.94 -43.35
CA ARG A 6 -38.58 -8.05 -42.49
C ARG A 6 -39.35 -7.77 -41.17
N ASP A 7 -40.65 -7.50 -41.28
CA ASP A 7 -41.50 -7.24 -40.11
C ASP A 7 -41.59 -8.48 -39.19
N GLU A 8 -41.68 -9.68 -39.80
CA GLU A 8 -41.68 -10.95 -39.04
C GLU A 8 -40.35 -11.18 -38.31
N MET A 9 -39.20 -10.82 -38.91
CA MET A 9 -37.87 -10.98 -38.26
C MET A 9 -37.67 -9.97 -37.14
N ASP A 10 -38.15 -8.77 -37.27
CA ASP A 10 -38.06 -7.75 -36.23
C ASP A 10 -38.94 -8.13 -34.99
N GLU A 11 -40.14 -8.69 -35.24
CA GLU A 11 -40.95 -9.27 -34.13
C GLU A 11 -40.24 -10.43 -33.42
N VAL A 12 -39.53 -11.29 -34.15
CA VAL A 12 -38.73 -12.37 -33.58
C VAL A 12 -37.63 -11.82 -32.68
N LYS A 13 -36.89 -10.78 -33.13
CA LYS A 13 -35.83 -10.13 -32.35
C LYS A 13 -36.38 -9.49 -31.08
N ASP A 14 -37.48 -8.77 -31.17
CA ASP A 14 -38.12 -8.10 -30.04
C ASP A 14 -38.57 -9.14 -29.00
N TYR A 15 -39.08 -10.28 -29.44
CA TYR A 15 -39.53 -11.33 -28.53
C TYR A 15 -38.36 -12.05 -27.87
N ILE A 16 -37.29 -12.37 -28.60
CA ILE A 16 -36.04 -12.91 -27.99
C ILE A 16 -35.49 -11.91 -27.02
N HIS A 17 -35.41 -10.62 -27.34
CA HIS A 17 -34.94 -9.57 -26.47
C HIS A 17 -35.78 -9.49 -25.17
N ALA A 18 -37.11 -9.58 -25.27
CA ALA A 18 -37.99 -9.59 -24.10
C ALA A 18 -37.76 -10.80 -23.21
N LEU A 19 -37.67 -12.01 -23.76
CA LEU A 19 -37.39 -13.24 -23.01
C LEU A 19 -36.01 -13.17 -22.31
N ALA A 20 -34.98 -12.68 -23.00
CA ALA A 20 -33.66 -12.52 -22.47
C ALA A 20 -33.60 -11.43 -21.37
N THR A 21 -34.34 -10.34 -21.55
CA THR A 21 -34.48 -9.28 -20.52
C THR A 21 -35.17 -9.82 -19.27
N TRP A 22 -36.09 -10.77 -19.40
CA TRP A 22 -36.70 -11.49 -18.28
C TRP A 22 -35.77 -12.55 -17.69
N GLY A 23 -34.57 -12.77 -18.25
CA GLY A 23 -33.53 -13.65 -17.75
C GLY A 23 -33.76 -15.12 -18.06
N ARG A 24 -34.57 -15.46 -19.08
CA ARG A 24 -34.74 -16.87 -19.51
C ARG A 24 -33.42 -17.45 -20.01
N SER A 25 -33.18 -18.74 -19.75
CA SER A 25 -31.99 -19.43 -20.25
C SER A 25 -32.01 -19.52 -21.80
N ILE A 26 -30.82 -19.72 -22.40
CA ILE A 26 -30.71 -19.89 -23.86
C ILE A 26 -31.59 -21.04 -24.33
N GLU A 27 -31.54 -22.18 -23.62
CA GLU A 27 -32.33 -23.36 -23.93
C GLU A 27 -33.85 -23.07 -23.89
N ASN A 28 -34.27 -22.32 -22.85
CA ASN A 28 -35.67 -21.93 -22.68
C ASN A 28 -36.14 -20.96 -23.79
N ILE A 29 -35.26 -19.99 -24.15
CA ILE A 29 -35.52 -19.07 -25.27
C ILE A 29 -35.60 -19.86 -26.58
N GLU A 30 -34.67 -20.76 -26.84
CA GLU A 30 -34.62 -21.60 -28.04
C GLU A 30 -35.88 -22.45 -28.15
N GLU A 31 -36.26 -23.17 -27.11
CA GLU A 31 -37.46 -24.01 -27.05
C GLU A 31 -38.74 -23.19 -27.30
N THR A 32 -38.83 -22.03 -26.64
CA THR A 32 -39.99 -21.15 -26.79
C THR A 32 -40.10 -20.59 -28.24
N MET A 33 -38.98 -20.22 -28.82
CA MET A 33 -38.94 -19.64 -30.17
C MET A 33 -39.17 -20.68 -31.24
N LEU A 34 -38.66 -21.90 -31.10
CA LEU A 34 -38.96 -23.02 -32.01
C LEU A 34 -40.46 -23.36 -32.08
N LYS A 35 -41.13 -23.31 -30.94
CA LYS A 35 -42.59 -23.49 -30.87
C LYS A 35 -43.34 -22.34 -31.57
N LYS A 36 -42.85 -21.11 -31.42
CA LYS A 36 -43.55 -19.92 -31.89
C LYS A 36 -43.20 -19.56 -33.35
N CYS A 37 -41.98 -19.87 -33.80
CA CYS A 37 -41.44 -19.52 -35.11
C CYS A 37 -40.84 -20.77 -35.80
N PRO A 38 -41.63 -21.78 -36.12
CA PRO A 38 -41.16 -23.04 -36.71
C PRO A 38 -40.54 -22.90 -38.10
N PHE A 39 -40.63 -21.72 -38.68
CA PHE A 39 -40.04 -21.40 -39.99
C PHE A 39 -38.56 -21.01 -39.94
N LEU A 40 -38.01 -20.81 -38.72
CA LEU A 40 -36.60 -20.46 -38.54
C LEU A 40 -35.74 -21.72 -38.40
N GLU A 41 -34.65 -21.75 -39.15
CA GLU A 41 -33.62 -22.78 -38.94
C GLU A 41 -32.96 -22.61 -37.57
N VAL A 42 -32.74 -23.74 -36.88
CA VAL A 42 -32.15 -23.78 -35.53
C VAL A 42 -30.81 -23.05 -35.47
N SER A 43 -29.99 -23.18 -36.51
CA SER A 43 -28.68 -22.52 -36.61
C SER A 43 -28.78 -21.00 -36.67
N THR A 44 -29.80 -20.50 -37.41
CA THR A 44 -30.07 -19.07 -37.51
C THR A 44 -30.65 -18.51 -36.23
N LEU A 45 -31.56 -19.27 -35.59
CA LEU A 45 -32.14 -18.91 -34.30
C LEU A 45 -31.08 -18.80 -33.21
N ARG A 46 -30.18 -19.77 -33.11
CA ARG A 46 -29.07 -19.74 -32.12
C ARG A 46 -28.18 -18.52 -32.29
N LYS A 47 -27.74 -18.23 -33.51
CA LYS A 47 -26.95 -17.01 -33.80
C LYS A 47 -27.67 -15.74 -33.38
N LEU A 48 -28.97 -15.68 -33.61
CA LEU A 48 -29.78 -14.52 -33.24
C LEU A 48 -29.96 -14.38 -31.74
N ILE A 49 -30.15 -15.51 -31.03
CA ILE A 49 -30.22 -15.56 -29.56
C ILE A 49 -28.90 -15.10 -29.00
N ASP A 50 -27.76 -15.62 -29.43
CA ASP A 50 -26.43 -15.26 -28.95
C ASP A 50 -26.14 -13.77 -29.20
N GLU A 51 -26.46 -13.24 -30.36
CA GLU A 51 -26.29 -11.82 -30.70
C GLU A 51 -27.09 -10.91 -29.75
N LEU A 52 -28.37 -11.23 -29.55
CA LEU A 52 -29.28 -10.40 -28.75
C LEU A 52 -29.00 -10.52 -27.24
N THR A 53 -28.75 -11.72 -26.76
CA THR A 53 -28.45 -11.96 -25.34
C THR A 53 -27.12 -11.35 -24.94
N SER A 54 -26.12 -11.35 -25.82
CA SER A 54 -24.82 -10.72 -25.59
C SER A 54 -24.91 -9.22 -25.28
N LYS A 55 -25.94 -8.56 -25.77
CA LYS A 55 -26.18 -7.12 -25.57
C LYS A 55 -26.94 -6.78 -24.30
N ILE A 56 -27.42 -7.79 -23.55
CA ILE A 56 -28.25 -7.60 -22.36
C ILE A 56 -27.43 -7.85 -21.08
N PRO A 57 -27.04 -6.81 -20.31
CA PRO A 57 -26.24 -6.98 -19.10
C PRO A 57 -26.89 -7.87 -18.01
N SER A 58 -28.22 -7.83 -17.88
CA SER A 58 -28.97 -8.65 -16.92
C SER A 58 -28.92 -10.14 -17.25
N TYR A 59 -28.87 -10.51 -18.53
CA TYR A 59 -28.75 -11.89 -18.99
C TYR A 59 -27.41 -12.51 -18.56
N HIS A 60 -26.32 -11.83 -18.82
CA HIS A 60 -25.00 -12.27 -18.36
C HIS A 60 -24.92 -12.42 -16.84
N LEU A 61 -25.59 -11.52 -16.12
CA LEU A 61 -25.61 -11.55 -14.67
C LEU A 61 -26.34 -12.79 -14.14
N LYS A 62 -27.47 -13.19 -14.75
CA LYS A 62 -28.20 -14.41 -14.38
C LYS A 62 -27.41 -15.68 -14.68
N GLN A 63 -26.73 -15.74 -15.80
CA GLN A 63 -25.81 -16.83 -16.14
C GLN A 63 -24.67 -16.96 -15.13
N LYS A 64 -24.13 -15.83 -14.64
CA LYS A 64 -23.14 -15.83 -13.56
C LYS A 64 -23.70 -16.32 -12.22
N LEU A 65 -24.94 -15.97 -11.90
CA LEU A 65 -25.61 -16.41 -10.67
C LEU A 65 -25.67 -17.94 -10.51
N SER A 66 -25.93 -18.65 -11.60
CA SER A 66 -26.08 -20.12 -11.58
C SER A 66 -24.79 -20.88 -11.31
N ARG A 67 -23.62 -20.27 -11.53
CA ARG A 67 -22.29 -20.89 -11.36
C ARG A 67 -21.39 -20.24 -10.32
N CYS A 68 -21.74 -19.02 -9.88
CA CYS A 68 -20.94 -18.27 -8.92
C CYS A 68 -21.31 -18.63 -7.47
N GLN A 69 -20.31 -18.57 -6.59
CA GLN A 69 -20.56 -18.47 -5.17
C GLN A 69 -20.99 -17.05 -4.82
N ILE A 70 -22.04 -16.93 -4.00
CA ILE A 70 -22.54 -15.63 -3.55
C ILE A 70 -22.06 -15.42 -2.12
N VAL A 71 -21.37 -14.31 -1.90
CA VAL A 71 -20.84 -13.93 -0.58
C VAL A 71 -21.43 -12.59 -0.17
N GLN A 72 -21.91 -12.50 1.07
CA GLN A 72 -22.41 -11.27 1.67
C GLN A 72 -21.58 -10.90 2.90
N ASP A 73 -21.24 -9.63 3.04
CA ASP A 73 -20.53 -9.13 4.22
C ASP A 73 -21.46 -9.13 5.43
N ILE A 74 -21.04 -9.79 6.53
CA ILE A 74 -21.82 -9.86 7.78
C ILE A 74 -22.02 -8.47 8.40
N ALA A 75 -21.02 -7.59 8.26
CA ALA A 75 -21.03 -6.23 8.82
C ALA A 75 -21.57 -5.17 7.84
N GLY A 76 -21.94 -5.59 6.64
CA GLY A 76 -22.11 -4.66 5.54
C GLY A 76 -23.52 -4.44 5.05
N ASP A 77 -23.57 -3.66 4.01
CA ASP A 77 -24.73 -3.24 3.25
C ASP A 77 -25.46 -4.41 2.54
N ASP A 78 -26.62 -4.14 1.91
CA ASP A 78 -27.35 -5.01 0.98
C ASP A 78 -26.51 -5.41 -0.27
N MET A 79 -25.21 -5.51 -0.13
CA MET A 79 -24.28 -5.81 -1.22
C MET A 79 -23.79 -7.24 -1.15
N CYS A 80 -23.95 -7.94 -2.26
CA CYS A 80 -23.41 -9.27 -2.46
C CYS A 80 -22.27 -9.24 -3.46
N TYR A 81 -21.44 -10.27 -3.41
CA TYR A 81 -20.34 -10.47 -4.35
C TYR A 81 -20.52 -11.83 -5.02
N LEU A 82 -20.59 -11.81 -6.35
CA LEU A 82 -20.60 -13.02 -7.16
C LEU A 82 -19.15 -13.42 -7.45
N LEU A 83 -18.72 -14.54 -6.92
CA LEU A 83 -17.40 -15.11 -7.14
C LEU A 83 -17.49 -16.28 -8.10
N ASP A 84 -17.05 -16.12 -9.34
CA ASP A 84 -16.96 -17.21 -10.30
C ASP A 84 -15.76 -18.10 -9.99
N PRO A 85 -15.94 -19.37 -9.64
CA PRO A 85 -14.83 -20.28 -9.31
C PRO A 85 -13.91 -20.58 -10.47
N GLN A 86 -14.37 -20.44 -11.71
CA GLN A 86 -13.59 -20.73 -12.93
C GLN A 86 -12.83 -19.52 -13.43
N SER A 87 -13.54 -18.43 -13.76
CA SER A 87 -12.92 -17.19 -14.24
C SER A 87 -12.30 -16.34 -13.14
N LYS A 88 -12.71 -16.61 -11.87
CA LYS A 88 -12.30 -15.85 -10.67
C LYS A 88 -12.70 -14.37 -10.71
N GLU A 89 -13.60 -14.07 -11.60
CA GLU A 89 -14.20 -12.76 -11.70
C GLU A 89 -15.08 -12.49 -10.48
N VAL A 90 -15.01 -11.29 -9.96
CA VAL A 90 -15.81 -10.84 -8.83
C VAL A 90 -16.72 -9.71 -9.30
N VAL A 91 -18.00 -9.91 -9.17
CA VAL A 91 -19.00 -8.91 -9.52
C VAL A 91 -19.78 -8.48 -8.29
N ARG A 92 -19.74 -7.20 -8.00
CA ARG A 92 -20.53 -6.59 -6.92
C ARG A 92 -21.96 -6.37 -7.37
N ILE A 93 -22.93 -6.81 -6.58
CA ILE A 93 -24.35 -6.74 -6.93
C ILE A 93 -25.20 -6.49 -5.69
N LYS A 94 -26.23 -5.65 -5.80
CA LYS A 94 -27.22 -5.47 -4.72
C LYS A 94 -28.10 -6.71 -4.57
N GLU A 95 -28.39 -7.14 -3.34
CA GLU A 95 -29.24 -8.29 -3.05
C GLU A 95 -30.60 -8.18 -3.76
N LYS A 96 -31.25 -7.01 -3.74
CA LYS A 96 -32.50 -6.76 -4.46
C LYS A 96 -32.39 -7.01 -5.98
N LYS A 97 -31.19 -6.86 -6.58
CA LYS A 97 -30.97 -7.14 -7.99
C LYS A 97 -30.83 -8.65 -8.23
N ILE A 98 -30.22 -9.38 -7.29
CA ILE A 98 -30.14 -10.85 -7.34
C ILE A 98 -31.55 -11.45 -7.33
N THR A 99 -32.38 -11.05 -6.35
CA THR A 99 -33.76 -11.58 -6.22
C THR A 99 -34.64 -11.24 -7.41
N ARG A 100 -34.43 -10.10 -8.08
CA ARG A 100 -35.18 -9.73 -9.29
C ARG A 100 -34.80 -10.54 -10.54
N LEU A 101 -33.66 -11.22 -10.51
CA LEU A 101 -33.23 -12.09 -11.61
C LEU A 101 -33.78 -13.51 -11.50
N CYS A 102 -34.35 -13.87 -10.35
CA CYS A 102 -34.98 -15.18 -10.13
C CYS A 102 -36.36 -15.26 -10.77
N GLU A 103 -36.72 -16.42 -11.30
CA GLU A 103 -37.95 -16.62 -12.03
C GLU A 103 -39.17 -16.82 -11.11
N ASP A 104 -38.95 -17.46 -9.99
CA ASP A 104 -39.99 -17.76 -9.02
C ASP A 104 -39.53 -17.70 -7.56
N ARG A 105 -40.46 -17.89 -6.61
CA ARG A 105 -40.18 -17.87 -5.17
C ARG A 105 -39.21 -18.97 -4.72
N GLN A 106 -39.22 -20.12 -5.42
CA GLN A 106 -38.39 -21.27 -5.06
C GLN A 106 -36.92 -21.00 -5.46
N GLU A 107 -36.72 -20.43 -6.64
CA GLU A 107 -35.41 -19.97 -7.09
C GLU A 107 -34.87 -18.91 -6.14
N VAL A 108 -35.68 -17.92 -5.74
CA VAL A 108 -35.28 -16.88 -4.77
C VAL A 108 -34.82 -17.55 -3.45
N LYS A 109 -35.58 -18.49 -2.92
CA LYS A 109 -35.21 -19.21 -1.69
C LYS A 109 -33.92 -19.99 -1.85
N SER A 110 -33.75 -20.69 -2.98
CA SER A 110 -32.52 -21.43 -3.29
C SER A 110 -31.30 -20.52 -3.38
N VAL A 111 -31.43 -19.40 -4.06
CA VAL A 111 -30.34 -18.41 -4.20
C VAL A 111 -29.99 -17.79 -2.85
N LEU A 112 -30.98 -17.37 -2.07
CA LEU A 112 -30.75 -16.82 -0.73
C LEU A 112 -30.09 -17.82 0.21
N ALA A 113 -30.49 -19.10 0.13
CA ALA A 113 -29.89 -20.20 0.92
C ALA A 113 -28.45 -20.50 0.50
N SER A 114 -28.03 -20.11 -0.71
CA SER A 114 -26.67 -20.31 -1.22
C SER A 114 -25.72 -19.13 -0.89
N ILE A 115 -26.22 -18.06 -0.28
CA ILE A 115 -25.40 -16.92 0.12
C ILE A 115 -24.56 -17.31 1.34
N TYR A 116 -23.25 -17.09 1.24
CA TYR A 116 -22.31 -17.29 2.33
C TYR A 116 -22.14 -15.97 3.10
N PRO A 117 -22.69 -15.83 4.31
CA PRO A 117 -22.34 -14.72 5.18
C PRO A 117 -20.86 -14.86 5.57
N ALA A 118 -20.05 -13.85 5.33
CA ALA A 118 -18.62 -13.91 5.58
C ALA A 118 -18.10 -12.60 6.18
N ASN A 119 -17.05 -12.73 6.99
CA ASN A 119 -16.27 -11.59 7.44
C ASN A 119 -15.34 -11.17 6.31
N PHE A 120 -15.42 -9.92 5.88
CA PHE A 120 -14.54 -9.40 4.85
C PHE A 120 -13.19 -9.05 5.46
N THR A 121 -12.16 -9.67 4.92
CA THR A 121 -10.77 -9.47 5.35
C THR A 121 -9.90 -9.03 4.18
N TYR A 122 -8.74 -8.49 4.51
CA TYR A 122 -7.68 -8.28 3.55
C TYR A 122 -6.44 -9.01 4.05
N ASN A 123 -6.12 -10.14 3.42
CA ASN A 123 -4.92 -10.91 3.76
C ASN A 123 -4.16 -11.27 2.48
N PRO A 124 -3.08 -10.56 2.17
CA PRO A 124 -2.30 -10.79 0.96
C PRO A 124 -1.50 -12.10 0.98
N PHE A 125 -1.47 -12.79 2.12
CA PHE A 125 -0.74 -14.06 2.30
C PHE A 125 -1.67 -15.28 2.29
N GLU A 126 -2.99 -15.05 2.24
CA GLU A 126 -3.97 -16.11 2.12
C GLU A 126 -4.27 -16.40 0.65
N ALA A 127 -4.01 -17.64 0.25
CA ALA A 127 -4.17 -18.08 -1.12
C ALA A 127 -5.64 -18.23 -1.56
N THR A 128 -6.56 -18.36 -0.62
CA THR A 128 -7.95 -18.67 -0.89
C THR A 128 -8.83 -17.44 -0.72
N ARG A 129 -9.69 -17.15 -1.69
CA ARG A 129 -10.61 -16.01 -1.60
C ARG A 129 -11.72 -16.20 -0.58
N LEU A 130 -12.34 -17.36 -0.57
CA LEU A 130 -13.38 -17.73 0.39
C LEU A 130 -12.87 -18.93 1.18
N TYR A 131 -12.68 -18.76 2.48
CA TYR A 131 -12.16 -19.80 3.36
C TYR A 131 -12.90 -19.81 4.69
N ARG A 132 -12.81 -20.95 5.39
CA ARG A 132 -13.42 -21.14 6.71
C ARG A 132 -12.33 -21.23 7.76
N GLN A 133 -12.49 -20.46 8.84
CA GLN A 133 -11.62 -20.55 10.01
C GLN A 133 -12.50 -20.73 11.25
N LYS A 134 -12.32 -21.84 11.96
CA LYS A 134 -13.24 -22.30 13.02
C LYS A 134 -14.67 -22.43 12.46
N SER A 135 -15.62 -21.68 13.00
CA SER A 135 -17.04 -21.66 12.56
C SER A 135 -17.34 -20.66 11.45
N ASP A 136 -16.46 -19.65 11.27
CA ASP A 136 -16.77 -18.47 10.49
C ASP A 136 -16.21 -18.54 9.07
N TRP A 137 -16.96 -17.99 8.13
CA TRP A 137 -16.51 -17.77 6.76
C TRP A 137 -15.81 -16.43 6.64
N PHE A 138 -14.74 -16.41 5.84
CA PHE A 138 -13.96 -15.22 5.53
C PHE A 138 -13.85 -15.05 4.02
N TYR A 139 -14.12 -13.83 3.56
CA TYR A 139 -13.90 -13.44 2.18
C TYR A 139 -12.69 -12.52 2.10
N ASN A 140 -11.65 -12.95 1.38
CA ASN A 140 -10.43 -12.19 1.21
C ASN A 140 -10.57 -11.17 0.08
N CYS A 141 -10.58 -9.88 0.43
CA CYS A 141 -10.67 -8.77 -0.51
C CYS A 141 -9.35 -8.48 -1.25
N TYR A 142 -8.26 -9.16 -0.89
CA TYR A 142 -6.99 -9.00 -1.58
C TYR A 142 -7.11 -9.34 -3.07
N VAL A 143 -6.67 -8.43 -3.93
CA VAL A 143 -6.61 -8.64 -5.37
C VAL A 143 -5.15 -8.85 -5.76
N PRO A 144 -4.73 -10.09 -6.04
CA PRO A 144 -3.35 -10.36 -6.41
C PRO A 144 -2.96 -9.65 -7.71
N PRO A 145 -1.69 -9.29 -7.90
CA PRO A 145 -1.18 -8.83 -9.18
C PRO A 145 -1.24 -9.93 -10.24
N THR A 146 -1.23 -9.57 -11.51
CA THR A 146 -1.44 -10.51 -12.63
C THR A 146 -0.42 -11.65 -12.67
N TRP A 147 0.85 -11.38 -12.33
CA TRP A 147 1.88 -12.42 -12.25
C TRP A 147 1.65 -13.41 -11.11
N TYR A 148 0.90 -13.01 -10.09
CA TYR A 148 0.55 -13.81 -8.92
C TYR A 148 -0.67 -14.70 -9.19
N GLU A 149 -1.63 -14.28 -10.04
CA GLU A 149 -2.83 -15.04 -10.36
C GLU A 149 -2.55 -16.33 -11.11
N LYS A 150 -1.57 -16.35 -12.01
CA LYS A 150 -1.17 -17.55 -12.74
C LYS A 150 -0.77 -18.72 -11.82
N ILE A 151 -0.51 -18.43 -10.56
CA ILE A 151 0.15 -19.31 -9.60
C ILE A 151 -0.73 -19.61 -8.37
N PHE A 152 -1.65 -18.70 -8.08
CA PHE A 152 -2.43 -18.69 -6.83
C PHE A 152 -3.37 -19.89 -6.65
N TYR A 153 -3.70 -20.60 -7.72
CA TYR A 153 -4.83 -21.54 -7.73
C TYR A 153 -4.46 -23.01 -7.80
N SER A 154 -3.18 -23.37 -7.78
CA SER A 154 -2.80 -24.77 -7.72
C SER A 154 -2.74 -25.26 -6.26
N LYS A 155 -3.82 -25.90 -5.80
CA LYS A 155 -3.90 -26.64 -4.53
C LYS A 155 -3.52 -25.86 -3.26
N GLY A 156 -3.97 -24.60 -3.12
CA GLY A 156 -3.81 -23.85 -1.88
C GLY A 156 -2.36 -23.45 -1.54
N LYS A 157 -1.41 -23.58 -2.49
CA LYS A 157 -0.04 -23.13 -2.33
C LYS A 157 0.31 -22.15 -3.44
N ILE A 158 0.89 -21.02 -3.04
CA ILE A 158 1.45 -20.06 -3.99
C ILE A 158 2.71 -20.67 -4.61
N LYS A 159 2.66 -20.97 -5.92
CA LYS A 159 3.83 -21.41 -6.68
C LYS A 159 4.22 -20.29 -7.65
N VAL A 160 5.45 -19.83 -7.56
CA VAL A 160 6.02 -18.84 -8.46
C VAL A 160 7.14 -19.50 -9.27
N SER A 161 7.13 -19.31 -10.58
CA SER A 161 8.23 -19.75 -11.44
C SER A 161 9.54 -19.15 -10.94
N LYS A 162 10.63 -19.91 -10.99
CA LYS A 162 11.91 -19.45 -10.48
C LYS A 162 12.68 -18.72 -11.58
N GLN A 163 13.05 -17.48 -11.29
CA GLN A 163 14.05 -16.73 -12.03
C GLN A 163 15.34 -16.75 -11.21
N GLU A 164 16.41 -17.39 -11.73
CA GLU A 164 17.64 -17.62 -10.94
C GLU A 164 18.49 -16.39 -10.75
N THR A 165 18.50 -15.51 -11.74
CA THR A 165 19.32 -14.31 -11.75
C THR A 165 18.47 -13.05 -11.83
N LEU A 166 18.92 -11.97 -11.20
CA LEU A 166 18.29 -10.66 -11.36
C LEU A 166 18.37 -10.26 -12.85
N PRO A 167 17.23 -9.92 -13.50
CA PRO A 167 17.26 -9.51 -14.91
C PRO A 167 18.21 -8.32 -15.12
N ILE A 168 18.98 -8.34 -16.19
CA ILE A 168 20.06 -7.38 -16.48
C ILE A 168 19.56 -5.93 -16.43
N LEU A 169 18.37 -5.67 -16.95
CA LEU A 169 17.74 -4.36 -16.96
C LEU A 169 17.57 -3.80 -15.53
N TYR A 170 17.06 -4.61 -14.61
CA TYR A 170 16.89 -4.22 -13.21
C TYR A 170 18.22 -4.15 -12.47
N LYS A 171 19.17 -5.01 -12.79
CA LYS A 171 20.53 -4.91 -12.24
C LYS A 171 21.15 -3.56 -12.60
N LYS A 172 21.04 -3.13 -13.87
CA LYS A 172 21.52 -1.82 -14.35
C LYS A 172 20.83 -0.67 -13.58
N PHE A 173 19.50 -0.73 -13.45
CA PHE A 173 18.71 0.28 -12.75
C PHE A 173 19.09 0.38 -11.26
N PHE A 174 19.08 -0.74 -10.51
CA PHE A 174 19.38 -0.70 -9.09
C PHE A 174 20.85 -0.32 -8.82
N THR A 175 21.81 -0.79 -9.63
CA THR A 175 23.21 -0.39 -9.51
C THR A 175 23.37 1.12 -9.70
N HIS A 176 22.67 1.71 -10.67
CA HIS A 176 22.65 3.17 -10.84
C HIS A 176 22.02 3.86 -9.64
N LEU A 177 20.84 3.43 -9.23
CA LEU A 177 20.07 4.09 -8.16
C LEU A 177 20.88 4.26 -6.88
N VAL A 178 21.64 3.24 -6.49
CA VAL A 178 22.46 3.24 -5.27
C VAL A 178 23.94 3.51 -5.52
N GLN A 179 24.29 4.04 -6.67
CA GLN A 179 25.68 4.37 -7.06
C GLN A 179 26.67 3.20 -6.89
N GLY A 180 26.21 1.94 -7.09
CA GLY A 180 27.04 0.75 -6.90
C GLY A 180 27.31 0.38 -5.44
N HIS A 181 26.73 1.08 -4.46
CA HIS A 181 26.84 0.73 -3.04
C HIS A 181 26.19 -0.63 -2.77
N SER A 182 27.02 -1.65 -2.55
CA SER A 182 26.59 -3.06 -2.51
C SER A 182 25.57 -3.36 -1.41
N GLU A 183 25.74 -2.78 -0.24
CA GLU A 183 24.85 -3.00 0.90
C GLU A 183 23.47 -2.37 0.66
N SER A 184 23.39 -1.16 0.12
CA SER A 184 22.13 -0.52 -0.27
C SER A 184 21.44 -1.29 -1.40
N PHE A 185 22.22 -1.80 -2.37
CA PHE A 185 21.71 -2.63 -3.46
C PHE A 185 21.04 -3.90 -2.91
N ASP A 186 21.74 -4.63 -2.07
CA ASP A 186 21.24 -5.85 -1.43
C ASP A 186 20.03 -5.56 -0.55
N TYR A 187 20.08 -4.46 0.23
CA TYR A 187 18.98 -4.08 1.11
C TYR A 187 17.70 -3.77 0.32
N VAL A 188 17.78 -2.99 -0.75
CA VAL A 188 16.62 -2.66 -1.59
C VAL A 188 15.98 -3.93 -2.16
N LEU A 189 16.77 -4.86 -2.71
CA LEU A 189 16.25 -6.11 -3.24
C LEU A 189 15.60 -6.99 -2.16
N LYS A 190 16.22 -7.08 -0.98
CA LYS A 190 15.68 -7.82 0.17
C LYS A 190 14.40 -7.18 0.69
N TRP A 191 14.35 -5.84 0.76
CA TRP A 191 13.16 -5.10 1.17
C TRP A 191 11.98 -5.33 0.20
N LEU A 192 12.22 -5.26 -1.12
CA LEU A 192 11.23 -5.57 -2.15
C LEU A 192 10.77 -7.03 -2.06
N SER A 193 11.71 -7.95 -1.92
CA SER A 193 11.42 -9.38 -1.76
C SER A 193 10.56 -9.66 -0.53
N ASN A 194 10.89 -9.05 0.61
CA ASN A 194 10.10 -9.18 1.82
C ASN A 194 8.71 -8.56 1.65
N ALA A 195 8.61 -7.38 1.00
CA ALA A 195 7.34 -6.73 0.72
C ALA A 195 6.37 -7.60 -0.12
N LEU A 196 6.86 -8.53 -0.92
CA LEU A 196 6.03 -9.48 -1.67
C LEU A 196 5.49 -10.63 -0.80
N ARG A 197 6.20 -11.04 0.26
CA ARG A 197 5.93 -12.24 1.06
C ARG A 197 5.53 -11.95 2.50
N ASP A 198 5.87 -10.77 3.00
CA ASP A 198 5.60 -10.31 4.35
C ASP A 198 5.50 -8.80 4.38
N ARG A 199 5.31 -8.20 5.53
CA ARG A 199 5.35 -6.76 5.72
C ARG A 199 6.74 -6.32 6.16
N ASN A 200 7.22 -5.18 5.66
CA ASN A 200 8.40 -4.51 6.19
C ASN A 200 8.02 -3.59 7.34
N TYR A 201 8.72 -3.70 8.45
CA TYR A 201 8.57 -2.84 9.61
C TYR A 201 9.40 -1.57 9.50
N CYS A 202 10.49 -1.64 8.72
CA CYS A 202 11.32 -0.48 8.43
C CYS A 202 10.89 0.15 7.11
N VAL A 203 10.78 1.48 7.14
CA VAL A 203 10.41 2.33 6.00
C VAL A 203 11.62 2.44 5.09
N LEU A 204 11.49 2.01 3.84
CA LEU A 204 12.52 2.28 2.84
C LEU A 204 12.53 3.77 2.52
N THR A 205 13.66 4.43 2.69
CA THR A 205 13.77 5.87 2.55
C THR A 205 14.86 6.24 1.56
N ALA A 206 14.45 6.95 0.50
CA ALA A 206 15.28 7.38 -0.62
C ALA A 206 15.29 8.92 -0.70
N ILE A 207 16.28 9.55 -0.09
CA ILE A 207 16.45 11.00 -0.08
C ILE A 207 17.65 11.36 -0.96
N GLY A 208 17.45 12.22 -1.95
CA GLY A 208 18.50 12.63 -2.88
C GLY A 208 17.94 13.40 -4.08
N ASN A 209 18.80 13.78 -5.00
CA ASN A 209 18.50 14.66 -6.11
C ASN A 209 17.31 14.22 -6.97
N GLN A 210 16.68 15.18 -7.65
CA GLN A 210 15.62 14.92 -8.60
C GLN A 210 16.13 14.20 -9.86
N GLY A 211 15.31 13.27 -10.40
CA GLY A 211 15.60 12.60 -11.68
C GLY A 211 16.53 11.40 -11.59
N ILE A 212 16.92 10.95 -10.39
CA ILE A 212 17.81 9.78 -10.19
C ILE A 212 17.11 8.43 -10.29
N GLY A 213 15.75 8.38 -10.35
CA GLY A 213 14.98 7.16 -10.50
C GLY A 213 14.08 6.79 -9.31
N LYS A 214 13.97 7.63 -8.27
CA LYS A 214 13.11 7.36 -7.09
C LYS A 214 11.65 7.07 -7.45
N GLY A 215 11.06 7.90 -8.33
CA GLY A 215 9.69 7.70 -8.82
C GLY A 215 9.54 6.44 -9.68
N VAL A 216 10.56 6.10 -10.49
CA VAL A 216 10.58 4.84 -11.26
C VAL A 216 10.56 3.63 -10.33
N LEU A 217 11.30 3.68 -9.22
CA LEU A 217 11.21 2.62 -8.19
C LEU A 217 9.81 2.53 -7.61
N GLY A 218 9.13 3.65 -7.32
CA GLY A 218 7.75 3.67 -6.87
C GLY A 218 6.80 3.01 -7.88
N GLU A 219 7.00 3.28 -9.17
CA GLU A 219 6.20 2.68 -10.24
C GLU A 219 6.44 1.17 -10.39
N ILE A 220 7.70 0.72 -10.29
CA ILE A 220 8.04 -0.71 -10.22
C ILE A 220 7.31 -1.37 -9.04
N MET A 221 7.32 -0.75 -7.85
CA MET A 221 6.62 -1.26 -6.66
C MET A 221 5.11 -1.36 -6.90
N ARG A 222 4.50 -0.35 -7.56
CA ARG A 222 3.08 -0.35 -7.91
C ARG A 222 2.70 -1.57 -8.74
N LEU A 223 3.50 -1.86 -9.75
CA LEU A 223 3.28 -3.00 -10.66
C LEU A 223 3.58 -4.35 -9.99
N LEU A 224 4.58 -4.42 -9.11
CA LEU A 224 4.91 -5.62 -8.35
C LEU A 224 3.77 -6.06 -7.43
N VAL A 225 3.12 -5.14 -6.72
CA VAL A 225 2.05 -5.49 -5.78
C VAL A 225 0.65 -5.40 -6.40
N GLY A 226 0.53 -4.79 -7.57
CA GLY A 226 -0.73 -4.52 -8.26
C GLY A 226 -1.39 -3.23 -7.78
N GLU A 227 -2.00 -2.53 -8.71
CA GLU A 227 -2.52 -1.16 -8.53
C GLU A 227 -3.49 -1.01 -7.35
N LYS A 228 -4.41 -1.96 -7.15
CA LYS A 228 -5.37 -1.93 -6.04
C LYS A 228 -4.72 -2.03 -4.66
N ASN A 229 -3.53 -2.61 -4.59
CA ASN A 229 -2.78 -2.83 -3.35
C ASN A 229 -1.71 -1.76 -3.11
N PHE A 230 -1.63 -0.78 -3.98
CA PHE A 230 -0.68 0.33 -3.91
C PHE A 230 -1.40 1.65 -3.65
N HIS A 231 -0.73 2.58 -2.97
CA HIS A 231 -1.22 3.94 -2.78
C HIS A 231 -0.05 4.91 -2.83
N THR A 232 -0.20 5.99 -3.60
CA THR A 232 0.73 7.12 -3.54
C THR A 232 0.14 8.21 -2.66
N SER A 233 0.92 8.71 -1.73
CA SER A 233 0.54 9.77 -0.82
C SER A 233 1.62 10.83 -0.72
N ASP A 234 1.28 11.95 -0.14
CA ASP A 234 2.17 13.08 0.18
C ASP A 234 2.03 13.46 1.67
N THR A 235 2.52 14.63 2.04
CA THR A 235 2.43 15.16 3.41
C THR A 235 1.00 15.16 3.98
N ARG A 236 -0.06 15.12 3.14
CA ARG A 236 -1.45 15.04 3.58
C ARG A 236 -1.75 13.76 4.37
N LEU A 237 -0.94 12.72 4.21
CA LEU A 237 -1.06 11.49 4.96
C LEU A 237 -0.98 11.68 6.48
N ILE A 238 -0.11 12.59 6.91
CA ILE A 238 0.17 12.86 8.33
C ILE A 238 -0.46 14.16 8.83
N THR A 239 -0.91 15.03 7.93
CA THR A 239 -1.56 16.32 8.30
C THR A 239 -3.07 16.21 8.40
N LYS A 240 -3.69 15.25 7.68
CA LYS A 240 -5.12 14.99 7.76
C LYS A 240 -5.44 13.97 8.85
N ASP A 241 -6.65 14.07 9.40
CA ASP A 241 -7.11 13.13 10.44
C ASP A 241 -7.60 11.81 9.85
N PHE A 242 -8.03 11.80 8.57
CA PHE A 242 -8.56 10.61 7.90
C PHE A 242 -7.47 9.86 7.13
N ASN A 243 -7.32 8.57 7.42
CA ASN A 243 -6.29 7.69 6.86
C ASN A 243 -6.85 6.45 6.14
N LYS A 244 -8.13 6.48 5.71
CA LYS A 244 -8.82 5.36 5.02
C LYS A 244 -8.06 4.83 3.80
N GLN A 245 -7.26 5.68 3.15
CA GLN A 245 -6.40 5.29 2.02
C GLN A 245 -5.33 4.25 2.36
N PHE A 246 -4.98 4.07 3.64
CA PHE A 246 -4.08 3.03 4.11
C PHE A 246 -4.72 1.64 4.18
N LYS A 247 -6.05 1.61 4.27
CA LYS A 247 -6.78 0.35 4.37
C LYS A 247 -6.52 -0.52 3.14
N ASN A 248 -6.18 -1.77 3.38
CA ASN A 248 -6.02 -2.77 2.31
C ASN A 248 -4.90 -2.43 1.30
N LYS A 249 -3.74 -1.97 1.81
CA LYS A 249 -2.56 -1.71 1.00
C LYS A 249 -1.40 -2.61 1.36
N ARG A 250 -0.58 -2.93 0.34
CA ARG A 250 0.68 -3.66 0.46
C ARG A 250 1.88 -2.73 0.50
N ILE A 251 1.84 -1.71 -0.32
CA ILE A 251 2.85 -0.65 -0.33
C ILE A 251 2.15 0.70 -0.37
N VAL A 252 2.63 1.60 0.48
CA VAL A 252 2.31 3.01 0.44
C VAL A 252 3.58 3.77 0.07
N PHE A 253 3.54 4.44 -1.05
CA PHE A 253 4.59 5.32 -1.54
C PHE A 253 4.29 6.74 -1.09
N CYS A 254 5.17 7.31 -0.28
CA CYS A 254 5.10 8.69 0.15
C CYS A 254 6.07 9.52 -0.69
N ASP A 255 5.52 10.26 -1.64
CA ASP A 255 6.28 11.15 -2.51
C ASP A 255 6.32 12.55 -1.94
N GLU A 256 7.52 13.11 -1.76
CA GLU A 256 7.77 14.44 -1.19
C GLU A 256 7.08 14.69 0.17
N ILE A 257 7.11 13.69 1.05
CA ILE A 257 6.56 13.83 2.41
C ILE A 257 7.49 14.66 3.29
N GLN A 258 6.91 15.49 4.19
CA GLN A 258 7.64 16.27 5.18
C GLN A 258 7.20 15.89 6.60
N ILE A 259 8.13 15.27 7.36
CA ILE A 259 7.91 14.76 8.73
C ILE A 259 8.80 15.54 9.71
N LEU A 260 8.63 16.85 9.77
CA LEU A 260 9.48 17.75 10.57
C LEU A 260 8.94 18.02 11.98
N LYS A 261 7.60 18.07 12.11
CA LYS A 261 6.98 18.34 13.41
C LYS A 261 6.90 17.06 14.24
N VAL A 262 7.14 17.15 15.54
CA VAL A 262 7.02 16.02 16.49
C VAL A 262 5.65 15.33 16.40
N GLU A 263 4.59 16.11 16.19
CA GLU A 263 3.23 15.59 15.97
C GLU A 263 3.15 14.71 14.72
N HIS A 264 3.77 15.14 13.62
CA HIS A 264 3.84 14.37 12.36
C HIS A 264 4.66 13.09 12.53
N VAL A 265 5.79 13.17 13.24
CA VAL A 265 6.60 11.99 13.59
C VAL A 265 5.77 10.98 14.37
N ASN A 266 5.01 11.42 15.37
CA ASN A 266 4.18 10.54 16.20
C ASN A 266 3.01 9.94 15.40
N LYS A 267 2.31 10.74 14.57
CA LYS A 267 1.27 10.22 13.67
C LYS A 267 1.84 9.20 12.69
N PHE A 268 3.01 9.48 12.11
CA PHE A 268 3.67 8.55 11.19
C PHE A 268 4.08 7.25 11.89
N LYS A 269 4.61 7.33 13.12
CA LYS A 269 4.92 6.15 13.96
C LYS A 269 3.70 5.27 14.20
N ALA A 270 2.52 5.85 14.39
CA ALA A 270 1.28 5.10 14.56
C ALA A 270 0.90 4.32 13.29
N LEU A 271 1.15 4.88 12.09
CA LEU A 271 0.88 4.22 10.81
C LEU A 271 1.80 3.02 10.51
N ILE A 272 2.91 2.88 11.24
CA ILE A 272 3.85 1.75 11.07
C ILE A 272 3.52 0.58 12.01
N ASN A 273 2.59 0.72 12.94
CA ASN A 273 2.21 -0.35 13.86
C ASN A 273 1.51 -1.52 13.15
N ASP A 274 1.51 -2.70 13.80
CA ASP A 274 0.86 -3.91 13.27
C ASP A 274 -0.65 -3.77 13.17
N MET A 275 -1.24 -3.10 14.15
CA MET A 275 -2.63 -2.71 14.14
C MET A 275 -2.70 -1.21 13.98
N ILE A 276 -3.56 -0.75 13.08
CA ILE A 276 -3.80 0.67 12.83
C ILE A 276 -5.28 0.97 12.90
N GLU A 277 -5.58 2.10 13.49
CA GLU A 277 -6.92 2.65 13.49
C GLU A 277 -7.16 3.37 12.16
N ILE A 278 -8.19 2.96 11.44
CA ILE A 278 -8.58 3.54 10.16
C ILE A 278 -9.87 4.32 10.37
N GLU A 279 -9.80 5.60 10.04
CA GLU A 279 -10.95 6.51 10.09
C GLU A 279 -11.24 7.08 8.71
N GLY A 280 -12.52 7.05 8.32
CA GLY A 280 -13.06 7.69 7.12
C GLY A 280 -13.95 8.86 7.50
N LYS A 281 -14.12 9.82 6.60
CA LYS A 281 -14.99 10.97 6.84
C LYS A 281 -16.44 10.52 7.10
N GLY A 282 -16.94 10.73 8.34
CA GLY A 282 -18.29 10.31 8.74
C GLY A 282 -18.44 8.81 9.02
N GLU A 283 -17.34 8.09 9.18
CA GLU A 283 -17.30 6.66 9.54
C GLU A 283 -16.70 6.54 10.94
N ASN A 284 -17.13 5.52 11.68
CA ASN A 284 -16.48 5.18 12.94
C ASN A 284 -15.08 4.64 12.68
N ALA A 285 -14.15 4.97 13.56
CA ALA A 285 -12.81 4.42 13.52
C ALA A 285 -12.83 2.90 13.73
N VAL A 286 -12.07 2.17 12.92
CA VAL A 286 -11.97 0.71 12.96
C VAL A 286 -10.52 0.30 13.01
N GLU A 287 -10.17 -0.52 14.00
CA GLU A 287 -8.85 -1.11 14.08
C GLU A 287 -8.71 -2.25 13.07
N VAL A 288 -7.66 -2.19 12.25
CA VAL A 288 -7.37 -3.20 11.23
C VAL A 288 -5.92 -3.63 11.25
N LYS A 289 -5.66 -4.86 10.84
CA LYS A 289 -4.30 -5.33 10.66
C LYS A 289 -3.63 -4.58 9.50
N ASN A 290 -2.43 -4.09 9.77
CA ASN A 290 -1.63 -3.35 8.80
C ASN A 290 -0.76 -4.30 7.98
N TYR A 291 -0.95 -4.29 6.68
CA TYR A 291 -0.15 -5.07 5.73
C TYR A 291 0.75 -4.18 4.85
N ALA A 292 0.74 -2.87 5.08
CA ALA A 292 1.48 -1.93 4.27
C ALA A 292 2.96 -1.85 4.65
N SER A 293 3.84 -2.00 3.68
CA SER A 293 5.22 -1.55 3.73
C SER A 293 5.28 -0.11 3.20
N ILE A 294 6.10 0.74 3.78
CA ILE A 294 6.15 2.15 3.40
C ILE A 294 7.45 2.46 2.67
N TYR A 295 7.34 3.13 1.53
CA TYR A 295 8.46 3.70 0.80
C TYR A 295 8.34 5.23 0.78
N ILE A 296 9.41 5.92 1.16
CA ILE A 296 9.50 7.38 1.11
C ILE A 296 10.53 7.78 0.07
N ALA A 297 10.16 8.73 -0.80
CA ALA A 297 11.09 9.45 -1.65
C ALA A 297 11.00 10.95 -1.38
N SER A 298 12.13 11.62 -1.30
CA SER A 298 12.20 13.07 -1.21
C SER A 298 13.43 13.63 -1.92
N ASN A 299 13.30 14.87 -2.40
CA ASN A 299 14.41 15.64 -2.92
C ASN A 299 15.10 16.49 -1.83
N ASN A 300 14.46 16.62 -0.67
CA ASN A 300 14.92 17.47 0.42
C ASN A 300 15.50 16.62 1.54
N PHE A 301 16.74 16.88 1.92
CA PHE A 301 17.43 16.18 3.01
C PHE A 301 16.78 16.47 4.38
N ASP A 302 16.19 17.63 4.54
CA ASP A 302 15.46 18.05 5.74
C ASP A 302 14.01 17.52 5.80
N SER A 303 13.62 16.64 4.88
CA SER A 303 12.22 16.15 4.80
C SER A 303 11.77 15.30 5.99
N ILE A 304 12.71 14.69 6.69
CA ILE A 304 12.43 13.78 7.82
C ILE A 304 13.32 14.16 9.01
N ARG A 305 12.69 14.36 10.16
CA ARG A 305 13.41 14.54 11.41
C ARG A 305 13.72 13.19 12.04
N LEU A 306 14.95 12.75 11.96
CA LEU A 306 15.43 11.52 12.58
C LEU A 306 15.86 11.76 14.01
N THR A 307 15.63 10.75 14.88
CA THR A 307 16.17 10.69 16.23
C THR A 307 17.35 9.73 16.27
N ASP A 308 18.24 9.87 17.27
CA ASP A 308 19.36 8.95 17.44
C ASP A 308 18.93 7.48 17.55
N ASP A 309 17.78 7.22 18.19
CA ASP A 309 17.21 5.89 18.42
C ASP A 309 16.20 5.46 17.35
N ASP A 310 16.09 6.20 16.25
CA ASP A 310 15.05 5.86 15.29
C ASP A 310 15.35 4.54 14.60
N ARG A 311 14.52 3.54 14.90
CA ARG A 311 14.59 2.17 14.38
C ARG A 311 13.61 1.88 13.25
N ARG A 312 13.03 2.92 12.63
CA ARG A 312 11.97 2.76 11.65
C ARG A 312 12.39 3.12 10.24
N PHE A 313 13.29 4.08 10.09
CA PHE A 313 13.69 4.55 8.77
C PHE A 313 14.99 3.85 8.33
N SER A 314 14.94 3.24 7.18
CA SER A 314 16.09 2.63 6.50
C SER A 314 16.49 3.55 5.36
N ILE A 315 17.56 4.31 5.56
CA ILE A 315 18.05 5.29 4.60
C ILE A 315 19.12 4.64 3.72
N ILE A 316 18.83 4.56 2.43
CA ILE A 316 19.73 3.97 1.44
C ILE A 316 20.64 5.02 0.83
N GLU A 317 21.85 4.59 0.45
CA GLU A 317 22.74 5.39 -0.39
C GLU A 317 22.13 5.58 -1.76
N LEU A 318 22.26 6.77 -2.33
CA LEU A 318 21.71 7.10 -3.65
C LEU A 318 22.76 7.80 -4.52
N THR A 319 22.61 7.62 -5.82
CA THR A 319 23.38 8.38 -6.81
C THR A 319 22.97 9.84 -6.84
N ASP A 320 23.89 10.71 -7.25
CA ASP A 320 23.59 12.10 -7.59
C ASP A 320 23.37 12.31 -9.09
N LYS A 321 23.55 11.25 -9.89
CA LYS A 321 23.45 11.31 -11.36
C LYS A 321 22.03 11.03 -11.82
N LYS A 322 21.55 11.78 -12.82
CA LYS A 322 20.23 11.56 -13.41
C LYS A 322 20.15 10.22 -14.13
N LEU A 323 19.02 9.54 -14.02
CA LEU A 323 18.76 8.24 -14.65
C LEU A 323 18.82 8.31 -16.18
N ILE A 324 18.29 9.37 -16.78
CA ILE A 324 18.28 9.60 -18.25
C ILE A 324 19.70 9.65 -18.83
N GLY A 325 20.72 10.01 -18.06
CA GLY A 325 22.11 9.94 -18.52
C GLY A 325 22.75 8.56 -18.46
N HIS A 326 22.09 7.61 -17.77
CA HIS A 326 22.59 6.26 -17.55
C HIS A 326 21.79 5.18 -18.31
N MET A 327 20.49 5.36 -18.44
CA MET A 327 19.60 4.50 -19.19
C MET A 327 18.88 5.30 -20.28
N SER A 328 18.63 4.66 -21.42
CA SER A 328 17.80 5.24 -22.48
C SER A 328 16.33 5.33 -22.07
N THR A 329 15.56 6.15 -22.75
CA THR A 329 14.11 6.27 -22.54
C THR A 329 13.40 4.93 -22.73
N ASP A 330 13.82 4.15 -23.75
CA ASP A 330 13.25 2.83 -24.03
C ASP A 330 13.60 1.82 -22.93
N GLU A 331 14.83 1.84 -22.41
CA GLU A 331 15.22 1.01 -21.27
C GLU A 331 14.40 1.35 -20.02
N ILE A 332 14.17 2.65 -19.77
CA ILE A 332 13.35 3.11 -18.64
C ILE A 332 11.90 2.67 -18.83
N GLY A 333 11.35 2.81 -20.05
CA GLY A 333 10.03 2.30 -20.40
C GLY A 333 9.90 0.80 -20.15
N SER A 334 10.91 0.04 -20.56
CA SER A 334 10.93 -1.42 -20.40
C SER A 334 10.99 -1.88 -18.94
N LEU A 335 11.45 -1.05 -17.99
CA LEU A 335 11.40 -1.39 -16.54
C LEU A 335 9.96 -1.59 -16.03
N ILE A 336 8.98 -0.94 -16.67
CA ILE A 336 7.57 -0.96 -16.24
C ILE A 336 6.69 -1.83 -17.15
N GLU A 337 7.26 -2.53 -18.13
CA GLU A 337 6.54 -3.50 -18.94
C GLU A 337 6.17 -4.73 -18.12
N GLN A 338 4.96 -5.24 -18.33
CA GLN A 338 4.40 -6.35 -17.56
C GLN A 338 5.28 -7.61 -17.57
N GLU A 339 5.86 -7.97 -18.71
CA GLU A 339 6.73 -9.14 -18.85
C GLU A 339 8.00 -9.01 -17.99
N ASN A 340 8.61 -7.83 -17.98
CA ASN A 340 9.82 -7.57 -17.21
C ASN A 340 9.53 -7.52 -15.70
N ILE A 341 8.40 -6.92 -15.30
CA ILE A 341 7.92 -6.94 -13.90
C ILE A 341 7.69 -8.38 -13.43
N GLU A 342 7.14 -9.26 -14.28
CA GLU A 342 6.95 -10.68 -13.94
C GLU A 342 8.27 -11.38 -13.67
N LYS A 343 9.30 -11.16 -14.51
CA LYS A 343 10.66 -11.71 -14.30
C LYS A 343 11.28 -11.18 -13.00
N LEU A 344 11.15 -9.89 -12.72
CA LEU A 344 11.62 -9.31 -11.46
C LEU A 344 10.89 -9.93 -10.26
N ALA A 345 9.57 -10.05 -10.32
CA ALA A 345 8.76 -10.63 -9.26
C ALA A 345 9.16 -12.08 -8.96
N GLN A 346 9.40 -12.88 -10.01
CA GLN A 346 9.88 -14.26 -9.91
C GLN A 346 11.24 -14.35 -9.22
N TYR A 347 12.18 -13.47 -9.56
CA TYR A 347 13.47 -13.38 -8.90
C TYR A 347 13.31 -13.01 -7.41
N LEU A 348 12.60 -11.92 -7.13
CA LEU A 348 12.39 -11.41 -5.77
C LEU A 348 11.67 -12.42 -4.88
N TRP A 349 10.70 -13.17 -5.43
CA TRP A 349 9.95 -14.16 -4.66
C TRP A 349 10.85 -15.28 -4.11
N HIS A 350 11.88 -15.65 -4.84
CA HIS A 350 12.82 -16.72 -4.46
C HIS A 350 14.09 -16.21 -3.76
N LEU A 351 14.28 -14.89 -3.69
CA LEU A 351 15.42 -14.31 -3.01
C LEU A 351 15.35 -14.65 -1.50
N LYS A 352 16.44 -15.17 -0.96
CA LYS A 352 16.55 -15.45 0.47
C LYS A 352 16.64 -14.14 1.25
N VAL A 353 15.79 -14.01 2.24
CA VAL A 353 15.72 -12.84 3.12
C VAL A 353 15.71 -13.31 4.57
N ASP A 354 16.59 -12.76 5.37
CA ASP A 354 16.53 -12.90 6.81
C ASP A 354 15.48 -11.93 7.35
N LYS A 355 14.40 -12.48 7.89
CA LYS A 355 13.27 -11.70 8.40
C LYS A 355 13.62 -10.86 9.62
N ASP A 356 14.57 -11.31 10.43
CA ASP A 356 14.97 -10.57 11.62
C ASP A 356 15.84 -9.38 11.25
N GLN A 357 16.71 -9.51 10.28
CA GLN A 357 17.43 -8.36 9.69
C GLN A 357 16.47 -7.31 9.12
N MET A 358 15.36 -7.72 8.49
CA MET A 358 14.39 -6.77 7.94
C MET A 358 13.56 -6.01 9.00
N LYS A 359 13.65 -6.39 10.27
CA LYS A 359 13.07 -5.64 11.38
C LYS A 359 13.99 -4.53 11.91
N LEU A 360 15.26 -4.57 11.54
CA LEU A 360 16.25 -3.57 11.90
C LEU A 360 16.40 -2.52 10.78
N PRO A 361 16.60 -1.25 11.12
CA PRO A 361 16.83 -0.23 10.14
C PRO A 361 18.18 -0.41 9.46
N PHE A 362 18.22 -0.22 8.16
CA PHE A 362 19.45 -0.09 7.41
C PHE A 362 20.00 1.33 7.54
N ARG A 363 21.31 1.45 7.74
CA ARG A 363 22.02 2.72 7.90
C ARG A 363 23.10 2.82 6.82
N SER A 364 23.04 3.86 5.99
CA SER A 364 24.10 4.27 5.08
C SER A 364 24.80 5.55 5.61
N SER A 365 25.85 5.98 4.93
CA SER A 365 26.48 7.29 5.19
C SER A 365 25.47 8.44 5.11
N ARG A 366 24.51 8.34 4.20
CA ARG A 366 23.44 9.33 4.01
C ARG A 366 22.48 9.45 5.21
N THR A 367 22.46 8.48 6.09
CA THR A 367 21.64 8.55 7.31
C THR A 367 22.04 9.73 8.18
N GLU A 368 23.32 9.97 8.34
CA GLU A 368 23.82 11.10 9.12
C GLU A 368 23.56 12.43 8.44
N GLU A 369 23.74 12.50 7.12
CA GLU A 369 23.41 13.72 6.34
C GLU A 369 21.94 14.11 6.52
N VAL A 370 21.02 13.14 6.45
CA VAL A 370 19.58 13.37 6.64
C VAL A 370 19.27 13.77 8.10
N ARG A 371 19.98 13.17 9.05
CA ARG A 371 19.82 13.49 10.47
C ARG A 371 20.20 14.93 10.76
N LEU A 372 21.35 15.37 10.25
CA LEU A 372 21.85 16.72 10.42
C LEU A 372 20.97 17.75 9.70
N ALA A 373 20.59 17.49 8.45
CA ALA A 373 19.70 18.37 7.70
C ALA A 373 18.30 18.55 8.35
N GLY A 374 17.87 17.62 9.17
CA GLY A 374 16.60 17.71 9.92
C GLY A 374 16.66 18.56 11.17
N LEU A 375 17.83 19.04 11.58
CA LEU A 375 18.03 19.97 12.70
C LEU A 375 17.64 21.40 12.23
N LYS A 376 17.26 22.22 13.20
CA LYS A 376 17.19 23.66 13.00
C LYS A 376 18.55 24.27 13.27
N ASP A 377 18.86 25.38 12.64
CA ASP A 377 20.15 26.09 12.78
C ASP A 377 20.61 26.22 14.24
N TRP A 378 19.69 26.63 15.14
CA TRP A 378 20.00 26.78 16.57
C TRP A 378 20.15 25.43 17.31
N GLU A 379 19.51 24.35 16.81
CA GLU A 379 19.63 22.99 17.38
C GLU A 379 20.97 22.38 16.95
N GLU A 380 21.38 22.61 15.71
CA GLU A 380 22.66 22.20 15.17
C GLU A 380 23.79 22.93 15.93
N TRP A 381 23.72 24.25 16.02
CA TRP A 381 24.67 25.03 16.83
C TRP A 381 24.73 24.61 18.29
N LEU A 382 23.58 24.30 18.92
CA LEU A 382 23.52 23.83 20.29
C LEU A 382 24.27 22.50 20.46
N PHE A 383 24.24 21.62 19.48
CA PHE A 383 24.85 20.29 19.57
C PHE A 383 26.32 20.27 19.14
N ASP A 384 26.68 21.03 18.14
CA ASP A 384 27.99 20.93 17.51
C ASP A 384 28.98 22.01 18.00
N ASP A 385 28.49 23.19 18.39
CA ASP A 385 29.32 24.27 18.91
C ASP A 385 29.17 24.41 20.42
N PHE A 386 27.97 24.75 20.90
CA PHE A 386 27.76 25.04 22.33
C PHE A 386 28.00 23.83 23.24
N ALA A 387 27.58 22.64 22.83
CA ALA A 387 27.76 21.41 23.59
C ALA A 387 29.25 20.99 23.68
N VAL A 388 30.03 21.24 22.66
CA VAL A 388 31.47 20.95 22.62
C VAL A 388 32.22 21.85 23.60
N ASP A 389 31.90 23.15 23.62
CA ASP A 389 32.50 24.14 24.49
C ASP A 389 32.15 23.88 25.99
N HIS A 390 31.01 23.19 26.24
CA HIS A 390 30.51 22.93 27.57
C HIS A 390 30.40 21.43 27.90
N ALA A 391 31.21 20.61 27.25
CA ALA A 391 31.21 19.16 27.43
C ALA A 391 31.45 18.75 28.89
N GLY A 392 30.56 17.93 29.45
CA GLY A 392 30.59 17.47 30.84
C GLY A 392 30.07 18.46 31.88
N GLU A 393 29.70 19.67 31.45
CA GLU A 393 29.19 20.72 32.34
C GLU A 393 27.67 20.67 32.53
N ASP A 394 27.21 21.19 33.67
CA ASP A 394 25.81 21.42 34.00
C ASP A 394 25.49 22.92 33.85
N ILE A 395 24.96 23.33 32.72
CA ILE A 395 24.68 24.75 32.41
C ILE A 395 23.22 25.10 32.78
N LYS A 396 23.00 26.23 33.47
CA LYS A 396 21.64 26.70 33.72
C LYS A 396 20.86 26.83 32.44
N LEU A 397 19.62 26.35 32.44
CA LEU A 397 18.73 26.40 31.28
C LEU A 397 18.53 27.85 30.80
N SER A 398 18.50 28.84 31.68
CA SER A 398 18.43 30.25 31.29
C SER A 398 19.64 30.71 30.47
N VAL A 399 20.86 30.25 30.84
CA VAL A 399 22.09 30.58 30.13
C VAL A 399 22.08 29.96 28.73
N VAL A 400 21.69 28.70 28.60
CA VAL A 400 21.52 28.05 27.28
C VAL A 400 20.52 28.82 26.43
N SER A 401 19.36 29.19 27.01
CA SER A 401 18.32 29.92 26.28
C SER A 401 18.76 31.32 25.86
N GLU A 402 19.55 32.01 26.70
CA GLU A 402 20.12 33.33 26.41
C GLU A 402 21.23 33.25 25.37
N ALA A 403 22.04 32.20 25.39
CA ALA A 403 23.07 31.95 24.38
C ALA A 403 22.45 31.76 22.99
N VAL A 404 21.42 30.92 22.87
CA VAL A 404 20.67 30.72 21.62
C VAL A 404 19.99 32.03 21.18
N GLU A 405 19.42 32.80 22.12
CA GLU A 405 18.81 34.10 21.81
C GLU A 405 19.84 35.10 21.29
N SER A 406 21.03 35.10 21.86
CA SER A 406 22.14 35.98 21.44
C SER A 406 22.63 35.68 20.05
N GLU A 407 22.73 34.39 19.69
CA GLU A 407 23.24 33.93 18.40
C GLU A 407 22.21 34.04 17.28
N PHE A 408 20.96 33.62 17.53
CA PHE A 408 19.92 33.49 16.50
C PHE A 408 18.80 34.53 16.61
N GLY A 409 18.77 35.34 17.64
CA GLY A 409 17.77 36.37 17.91
C GLY A 409 16.59 35.89 18.78
N SER A 410 15.86 36.86 19.32
CA SER A 410 14.85 36.62 20.38
C SER A 410 13.70 35.67 19.99
N LYS A 411 13.36 35.57 18.71
CA LYS A 411 12.34 34.64 18.23
C LYS A 411 12.75 33.16 18.33
N PHE A 412 14.04 32.89 18.48
CA PHE A 412 14.59 31.54 18.59
C PHE A 412 14.89 31.11 20.03
N LYS A 413 14.67 31.98 21.03
CA LYS A 413 14.91 31.66 22.44
C LYS A 413 14.14 30.40 22.87
N PRO A 414 14.82 29.25 23.12
CA PRO A 414 14.14 28.02 23.42
C PRO A 414 13.52 28.05 24.84
N SER A 415 12.24 27.74 24.93
CA SER A 415 11.60 27.51 26.23
C SER A 415 12.01 26.15 26.82
N ARG A 416 11.86 26.00 28.15
CA ARG A 416 12.03 24.69 28.80
C ARG A 416 11.24 23.56 28.09
N ARG A 417 10.02 23.87 27.64
CA ARG A 417 9.19 22.90 26.92
C ARG A 417 9.80 22.53 25.56
N ALA A 418 10.42 23.47 24.87
CA ALA A 418 11.12 23.21 23.62
C ALA A 418 12.34 22.34 23.82
N LEU A 419 13.20 22.66 24.82
CA LEU A 419 14.37 21.84 25.16
C LEU A 419 13.97 20.46 25.68
N LYS A 420 12.88 20.33 26.45
CA LYS A 420 12.38 19.01 26.86
C LYS A 420 11.96 18.17 25.65
N LYS A 421 11.26 18.75 24.70
CA LYS A 421 10.91 18.06 23.45
C LYS A 421 12.15 17.70 22.63
N LEU A 422 13.15 18.56 22.60
CA LEU A 422 14.41 18.30 21.92
C LEU A 422 15.16 17.14 22.56
N GLN A 423 15.20 17.08 23.91
CA GLN A 423 15.76 15.95 24.64
C GLN A 423 15.02 14.63 24.36
N GLU A 424 13.68 14.66 24.27
CA GLU A 424 12.88 13.48 23.91
C GLU A 424 13.23 12.94 22.51
N VAL A 425 13.70 13.82 21.63
CA VAL A 425 14.11 13.50 20.25
C VAL A 425 15.58 13.06 20.21
N TYR A 426 16.44 13.71 20.97
CA TYR A 426 17.90 13.51 21.01
C TYR A 426 18.38 13.25 22.44
N PRO A 427 18.03 12.10 23.06
CA PRO A 427 18.31 11.83 24.47
C PRO A 427 19.81 11.70 24.78
N LYS A 428 20.63 11.38 23.79
CA LYS A 428 22.08 11.24 23.93
C LYS A 428 22.82 12.57 23.84
N LYS A 429 22.24 13.62 23.24
CA LYS A 429 22.92 14.91 23.04
C LYS A 429 22.95 15.76 24.30
N PHE A 430 21.96 15.67 25.17
CA PHE A 430 21.95 16.35 26.48
C PHE A 430 20.85 15.83 27.39
N THR A 431 20.95 16.14 28.68
CA THR A 431 19.95 15.79 29.70
C THR A 431 19.48 17.02 30.45
N LEU A 432 18.15 17.18 30.63
CA LEU A 432 17.59 18.21 31.49
C LEU A 432 17.57 17.73 32.93
N ILE A 433 18.23 18.45 33.82
CA ILE A 433 18.38 18.10 35.24
C ILE A 433 17.71 19.18 36.08
N TYR A 434 16.98 18.79 37.09
CA TYR A 434 16.39 19.67 38.08
C TYR A 434 17.20 19.62 39.36
N LYS A 435 17.85 20.73 39.74
CA LYS A 435 18.70 20.82 40.92
C LYS A 435 18.14 21.77 41.99
N VAL A 436 18.30 21.40 43.25
CA VAL A 436 18.03 22.25 44.43
C VAL A 436 19.38 22.81 44.88
N MET A 437 19.51 24.11 44.87
CA MET A 437 20.71 24.81 45.33
C MET A 437 20.68 25.01 46.87
N ASP A 438 21.83 25.29 47.49
CA ASP A 438 21.98 25.43 48.91
C ASP A 438 21.05 26.48 49.57
N ASN A 439 20.52 27.42 48.81
CA ASN A 439 19.58 28.44 49.26
C ASN A 439 18.10 28.09 49.00
N SER A 440 17.77 26.79 48.87
CA SER A 440 16.40 26.30 48.54
C SER A 440 15.84 26.82 47.18
N LYS A 441 16.64 27.53 46.39
CA LYS A 441 16.25 27.91 45.00
C LYS A 441 16.38 26.70 44.10
N ARG A 442 15.32 26.43 43.39
CA ARG A 442 15.21 25.32 42.42
C ARG A 442 15.43 25.84 41.01
N SER A 443 16.31 25.19 40.24
CA SER A 443 16.60 25.58 38.86
C SER A 443 16.78 24.38 37.93
N TRP A 444 16.50 24.57 36.68
CA TRP A 444 16.76 23.60 35.64
C TRP A 444 18.11 23.83 35.02
N TYR A 445 18.79 22.73 34.71
CA TYR A 445 20.09 22.68 34.06
C TYR A 445 20.03 21.79 32.84
N VAL A 446 20.90 22.07 31.88
CA VAL A 446 21.23 21.22 30.74
C VAL A 446 22.60 20.63 31.03
N LYS A 447 22.68 19.29 31.03
CA LYS A 447 23.95 18.57 31.15
C LYS A 447 24.32 18.04 29.77
N PHE A 448 25.48 18.39 29.27
CA PHE A 448 26.05 17.87 28.03
C PHE A 448 26.95 16.67 28.37
N PRO A 449 27.00 15.60 27.53
CA PRO A 449 27.94 14.49 27.68
C PRO A 449 29.38 14.95 27.68
N SER A 450 30.26 14.21 28.35
CA SER A 450 31.72 14.46 28.25
C SER A 450 32.23 14.01 26.88
N LEU A 451 33.31 14.62 26.41
CA LEU A 451 33.92 14.26 25.11
C LEU A 451 34.38 12.79 25.04
N GLN A 452 34.70 12.17 26.19
CA GLN A 452 35.10 10.77 26.26
C GLN A 452 33.94 9.75 26.13
N GLU A 453 32.69 10.17 26.36
CA GLU A 453 31.51 9.31 26.22
C GLU A 453 31.08 9.18 24.77
N ASN A 454 31.48 10.12 23.87
CA ASN A 454 31.13 10.14 22.47
C ASN A 454 32.05 9.30 21.55
N GLU A 455 33.24 8.89 22.02
CA GLU A 455 34.22 8.11 21.23
C GLU A 455 34.07 6.58 21.36
N ASN A 456 33.19 6.10 22.23
CA ASN A 456 33.00 4.66 22.50
C ASN A 456 31.70 4.07 21.96
N GLU A 457 31.01 4.72 21.03
CA GLU A 457 29.83 4.23 20.30
C GLU A 457 29.97 4.42 18.79
#